data_dbe5b8993050f718bb211f1e07724120
#
_entry.id   dbe5b8993050f718bb211f1e07724120
#
_cell.length_a   1.000
_cell.length_b   1.000
_cell.length_c   1.000
_cell.angle_alpha   90.00
_cell.angle_beta   90.00
_cell.angle_gamma   90.00
#
_symmetry.space_group_name_H-M   'P 1'
#
loop_
_entity.id
_entity.type
_entity.pdbx_description
1 polymer ?
#
loop_
_entity_poly.entity_id
_entity_poly.type
_entity_poly.pdbx_seq_one_letter_code
_entity_poly.pdbx_strand_id
1 'polypeptide(L)'
;MKVCVVGASGKLGRYMVRHALDRGYEVTGVCREQSVAKLDAFKGRMTVIPGATDDREVVSKAVAGCGGVLTVLVPRGVHGYATGTAQAVLDLAPPGARLVFSCGWHISPDGQDVYSWRLRWKVRVLGGFGKLVRAVDLDDQVEACRRVFASDTRWTVVRGSDLEEGDSQGLPVWSRHVGDPVLASNITRRVDFALFMVAALENDELIHQAPAIVGCRTPSGLAHAADAGPPAGH
;
A
#
# COMPACT_ATOMS: atom_id res chain seq x y z
N MET A 1 14.88 6.06 11.51
CA MET A 1 13.58 5.46 11.96
C MET A 1 13.63 3.96 11.72
N LYS A 2 13.04 3.17 12.61
CA LYS A 2 12.81 1.74 12.39
C LYS A 2 11.45 1.53 11.72
N VAL A 3 11.43 0.72 10.64
CA VAL A 3 10.23 0.49 9.82
C VAL A 3 10.01 -1.01 9.64
N CYS A 4 8.75 -1.45 9.82
CA CYS A 4 8.34 -2.81 9.48
C CYS A 4 7.65 -2.84 8.12
N VAL A 5 7.99 -3.82 7.27
CA VAL A 5 7.31 -4.09 6.00
C VAL A 5 6.58 -5.44 6.10
N VAL A 6 5.27 -5.40 6.25
CA VAL A 6 4.40 -6.59 6.32
C VAL A 6 4.04 -7.02 4.90
N GLY A 7 4.49 -8.22 4.50
CA GLY A 7 4.42 -8.69 3.12
C GLY A 7 5.67 -8.34 2.28
N ALA A 8 6.83 -8.24 2.94
CA ALA A 8 8.10 -7.77 2.37
C ALA A 8 8.56 -8.53 1.10
N SER A 9 8.30 -9.85 1.01
CA SER A 9 8.73 -10.67 -0.14
C SER A 9 7.85 -10.55 -1.38
N GLY A 10 6.72 -9.84 -1.30
CA GLY A 10 5.84 -9.58 -2.43
C GLY A 10 6.47 -8.64 -3.47
N LYS A 11 5.88 -8.55 -4.67
CA LYS A 11 6.37 -7.62 -5.70
C LYS A 11 6.43 -6.17 -5.19
N LEU A 12 5.36 -5.69 -4.56
CA LEU A 12 5.30 -4.35 -3.97
C LEU A 12 6.20 -4.24 -2.73
N GLY A 13 6.18 -5.26 -1.85
CA GLY A 13 6.97 -5.28 -0.61
C GLY A 13 8.47 -5.12 -0.83
N ARG A 14 9.03 -5.78 -1.85
CA ARG A 14 10.46 -5.64 -2.17
C ARG A 14 10.86 -4.23 -2.61
N TYR A 15 9.98 -3.51 -3.31
CA TYR A 15 10.22 -2.10 -3.63
C TYR A 15 10.11 -1.22 -2.38
N MET A 16 9.16 -1.49 -1.47
CA MET A 16 9.10 -0.78 -0.19
C MET A 16 10.35 -1.00 0.66
N VAL A 17 10.84 -2.24 0.75
CA VAL A 17 12.11 -2.55 1.43
C VAL A 17 13.25 -1.73 0.83
N ARG A 18 13.39 -1.72 -0.52
CA ARG A 18 14.43 -0.95 -1.21
C ARG A 18 14.35 0.53 -0.84
N HIS A 19 13.20 1.17 -1.05
CA HIS A 19 13.02 2.60 -0.79
C HIS A 19 13.22 2.97 0.70
N ALA A 20 12.81 2.09 1.62
CA ALA A 20 13.05 2.29 3.05
C ALA A 20 14.54 2.23 3.40
N LEU A 21 15.27 1.25 2.85
CA LEU A 21 16.73 1.14 3.02
C LEU A 21 17.47 2.31 2.38
N ASP A 22 17.06 2.77 1.21
CA ASP A 22 17.67 3.90 0.50
C ASP A 22 17.47 5.23 1.25
N ARG A 23 16.45 5.32 2.11
CA ARG A 23 16.24 6.43 3.06
C ARG A 23 17.00 6.27 4.37
N GLY A 24 17.79 5.21 4.52
CA GLY A 24 18.57 4.95 5.73
C GLY A 24 17.74 4.46 6.91
N TYR A 25 16.53 3.89 6.66
CA TYR A 25 15.75 3.29 7.73
C TYR A 25 16.30 1.91 8.12
N GLU A 26 16.16 1.57 9.39
CA GLU A 26 16.31 0.20 9.86
C GLU A 26 15.06 -0.59 9.47
N VAL A 27 15.21 -1.63 8.65
CA VAL A 27 14.06 -2.35 8.07
C VAL A 27 13.92 -3.73 8.67
N THR A 28 12.72 -4.03 9.17
CA THR A 28 12.27 -5.39 9.51
C THR A 28 11.20 -5.82 8.49
N GLY A 29 11.31 -7.02 7.93
CA GLY A 29 10.35 -7.53 6.96
C GLY A 29 9.66 -8.79 7.44
N VAL A 30 8.34 -8.87 7.30
CA VAL A 30 7.55 -10.08 7.52
C VAL A 30 7.22 -10.72 6.17
N CYS A 31 7.50 -12.03 6.05
CA CYS A 31 7.07 -12.81 4.90
C CYS A 31 6.99 -14.29 5.26
N ARG A 32 6.21 -15.06 4.48
CA ARG A 32 6.11 -16.51 4.69
C ARG A 32 7.47 -17.18 4.52
N GLU A 33 7.74 -18.21 5.28
CA GLU A 33 9.02 -18.91 5.34
C GLU A 33 9.53 -19.33 3.94
N GLN A 34 8.66 -19.93 3.11
CA GLN A 34 9.02 -20.32 1.73
C GLN A 34 9.31 -19.14 0.81
N SER A 35 9.18 -17.91 1.25
CA SER A 35 9.41 -16.71 0.47
C SER A 35 10.61 -15.88 0.93
N VAL A 36 11.33 -16.32 1.97
CA VAL A 36 12.50 -15.61 2.54
C VAL A 36 13.58 -15.40 1.48
N ALA A 37 13.87 -16.41 0.66
CA ALA A 37 14.88 -16.32 -0.41
C ALA A 37 14.62 -15.20 -1.43
N LYS A 38 13.36 -14.70 -1.55
CA LYS A 38 13.05 -13.55 -2.41
C LYS A 38 13.61 -12.23 -1.89
N LEU A 39 14.11 -12.22 -0.65
CA LEU A 39 14.73 -11.06 0.01
C LEU A 39 16.26 -11.14 0.05
N ASP A 40 16.88 -12.15 -0.57
CA ASP A 40 18.34 -12.35 -0.55
C ASP A 40 19.13 -11.14 -1.05
N ALA A 41 18.56 -10.36 -1.99
CA ALA A 41 19.17 -9.11 -2.45
C ALA A 41 19.35 -8.06 -1.35
N PHE A 42 18.68 -8.20 -0.21
CA PHE A 42 18.75 -7.30 0.95
C PHE A 42 19.43 -7.95 2.17
N LYS A 43 20.00 -9.14 1.99
CA LYS A 43 20.67 -9.89 3.08
C LYS A 43 21.75 -9.02 3.75
N GLY A 44 21.74 -8.99 5.08
CA GLY A 44 22.66 -8.17 5.88
C GLY A 44 22.28 -6.68 5.97
N ARG A 45 21.24 -6.22 5.23
CA ARG A 45 20.75 -4.84 5.28
C ARG A 45 19.41 -4.70 5.99
N MET A 46 18.73 -5.81 6.24
CA MET A 46 17.42 -5.85 6.93
C MET A 46 17.31 -7.08 7.82
N THR A 47 16.40 -7.03 8.77
CA THR A 47 15.98 -8.20 9.56
C THR A 47 14.76 -8.83 8.91
N VAL A 48 14.73 -10.16 8.76
CA VAL A 48 13.57 -10.90 8.24
C VAL A 48 12.98 -11.76 9.36
N ILE A 49 11.68 -11.62 9.59
CA ILE A 49 10.91 -12.47 10.51
C ILE A 49 10.00 -13.35 9.65
N PRO A 50 10.32 -14.65 9.55
CA PRO A 50 9.49 -15.58 8.80
C PRO A 50 8.16 -15.84 9.51
N GLY A 51 7.07 -15.90 8.75
CA GLY A 51 5.74 -16.23 9.25
C GLY A 51 4.63 -15.65 8.38
N ALA A 52 3.39 -15.97 8.73
CA ALA A 52 2.22 -15.42 8.08
C ALA A 52 2.00 -13.97 8.54
N THR A 53 1.45 -13.12 7.66
CA THR A 53 1.24 -11.69 7.98
C THR A 53 0.03 -11.45 8.88
N ASP A 54 -0.83 -12.44 9.04
CA ASP A 54 -1.98 -12.46 9.96
C ASP A 54 -1.66 -13.18 11.29
N ASP A 55 -0.46 -13.74 11.44
CA ASP A 55 0.01 -14.33 12.69
C ASP A 55 0.41 -13.20 13.67
N ARG A 56 -0.33 -13.11 14.77
CA ARG A 56 -0.18 -12.05 15.77
C ARG A 56 1.18 -12.08 16.48
N GLU A 57 1.76 -13.26 16.73
CA GLU A 57 3.08 -13.35 17.37
C GLU A 57 4.18 -12.88 16.43
N VAL A 58 4.09 -13.26 15.15
CA VAL A 58 5.03 -12.83 14.11
C VAL A 58 4.97 -11.31 13.94
N VAL A 59 3.75 -10.76 13.82
CA VAL A 59 3.55 -9.31 13.67
C VAL A 59 4.03 -8.56 14.91
N SER A 60 3.71 -9.02 16.12
CA SER A 60 4.14 -8.40 17.39
C SER A 60 5.67 -8.26 17.46
N LYS A 61 6.40 -9.32 17.13
CA LYS A 61 7.88 -9.30 17.09
C LYS A 61 8.40 -8.34 16.04
N ALA A 62 7.73 -8.27 14.88
CA ALA A 62 8.19 -7.47 13.75
C ALA A 62 7.99 -5.97 13.94
N VAL A 63 6.86 -5.56 14.54
CA VAL A 63 6.53 -4.14 14.72
C VAL A 63 7.15 -3.53 15.99
N ALA A 64 7.75 -4.35 16.85
CA ALA A 64 8.33 -3.91 18.11
C ALA A 64 9.36 -2.78 17.92
N GLY A 65 9.09 -1.62 18.52
CA GLY A 65 9.93 -0.43 18.44
C GLY A 65 9.95 0.26 17.07
N CYS A 66 9.05 -0.10 16.14
CA CYS A 66 8.94 0.57 14.85
C CYS A 66 8.20 1.90 14.98
N GLY A 67 8.74 2.96 14.35
CA GLY A 67 8.06 4.24 14.18
C GLY A 67 7.13 4.25 12.96
N GLY A 68 7.28 3.28 12.04
CA GLY A 68 6.44 3.13 10.86
C GLY A 68 6.19 1.67 10.47
N VAL A 69 4.99 1.40 9.95
CA VAL A 69 4.61 0.07 9.45
C VAL A 69 3.99 0.21 8.05
N LEU A 70 4.59 -0.45 7.08
CA LEU A 70 4.12 -0.53 5.70
C LEU A 70 3.46 -1.89 5.48
N THR A 71 2.19 -1.92 5.13
CA THR A 71 1.41 -3.16 5.02
C THR A 71 0.82 -3.35 3.64
N VAL A 72 1.13 -4.48 3.01
CA VAL A 72 0.51 -4.87 1.74
C VAL A 72 -0.74 -5.69 2.02
N LEU A 73 -1.92 -5.09 1.82
CA LEU A 73 -3.19 -5.82 1.89
C LEU A 73 -3.44 -6.51 0.54
N VAL A 74 -3.15 -7.80 0.48
CA VAL A 74 -3.34 -8.59 -0.74
C VAL A 74 -4.69 -9.29 -0.69
N PRO A 75 -5.56 -9.10 -1.71
CA PRO A 75 -6.81 -9.85 -1.81
C PRO A 75 -6.52 -11.28 -2.28
N ARG A 76 -5.92 -12.11 -1.43
CA ARG A 76 -5.68 -13.53 -1.72
C ARG A 76 -6.88 -14.37 -1.30
N GLY A 77 -7.12 -15.46 -2.02
CA GLY A 77 -8.23 -16.38 -1.81
C GLY A 77 -8.22 -17.19 -0.50
N VAL A 78 -7.53 -16.71 0.53
CA VAL A 78 -7.65 -17.20 1.91
C VAL A 78 -8.55 -16.23 2.64
N HIS A 79 -9.73 -16.67 3.00
CA HIS A 79 -10.72 -15.86 3.68
C HIS A 79 -10.18 -15.28 4.98
N GLY A 80 -10.37 -13.97 5.19
CA GLY A 80 -9.95 -13.29 6.41
C GLY A 80 -8.45 -12.95 6.49
N TYR A 81 -7.64 -13.26 5.46
CA TYR A 81 -6.19 -13.03 5.50
C TYR A 81 -5.82 -11.54 5.52
N ALA A 82 -6.42 -10.73 4.66
CA ALA A 82 -6.17 -9.29 4.65
C ALA A 82 -6.72 -8.63 5.92
N THR A 83 -7.91 -9.04 6.35
CA THR A 83 -8.55 -8.58 7.59
C THR A 83 -7.71 -8.93 8.82
N GLY A 84 -7.23 -10.18 8.93
CA GLY A 84 -6.34 -10.63 10.02
C GLY A 84 -5.02 -9.85 10.05
N THR A 85 -4.41 -9.63 8.87
CA THR A 85 -3.20 -8.82 8.73
C THR A 85 -3.42 -7.38 9.20
N ALA A 86 -4.48 -6.72 8.73
CA ALA A 86 -4.80 -5.36 9.14
C ALA A 86 -5.04 -5.27 10.65
N GLN A 87 -5.84 -6.19 11.21
CA GLN A 87 -6.16 -6.20 12.63
C GLN A 87 -4.91 -6.44 13.50
N ALA A 88 -4.03 -7.37 13.10
CA ALA A 88 -2.79 -7.60 13.82
C ALA A 88 -1.90 -6.35 13.86
N VAL A 89 -1.79 -5.62 12.73
CA VAL A 89 -1.01 -4.37 12.68
C VAL A 89 -1.66 -3.27 13.52
N LEU A 90 -2.98 -3.09 13.44
CA LEU A 90 -3.71 -2.08 14.22
C LEU A 90 -3.55 -2.29 15.72
N ASP A 91 -3.63 -3.54 16.19
CA ASP A 91 -3.59 -3.88 17.60
C ASP A 91 -2.18 -3.87 18.21
N LEU A 92 -1.16 -4.18 17.40
CA LEU A 92 0.18 -4.52 17.90
C LEU A 92 1.26 -3.50 17.53
N ALA A 93 0.98 -2.59 16.60
CA ALA A 93 1.92 -1.51 16.28
C ALA A 93 2.11 -0.58 17.51
N PRO A 94 3.33 -0.08 17.74
CA PRO A 94 3.57 0.84 18.85
C PRO A 94 2.65 2.06 18.80
N PRO A 95 2.20 2.59 19.96
CA PRO A 95 1.43 3.83 20.02
C PRO A 95 2.14 4.97 19.28
N GLY A 96 1.42 5.68 18.43
CA GLY A 96 1.95 6.78 17.63
C GLY A 96 2.73 6.38 16.37
N ALA A 97 2.95 5.09 16.11
CA ALA A 97 3.54 4.62 14.85
C ALA A 97 2.71 5.05 13.64
N ARG A 98 3.40 5.39 12.54
CA ARG A 98 2.78 5.68 11.25
C ARG A 98 2.40 4.38 10.53
N LEU A 99 1.13 4.18 10.24
CA LEU A 99 0.64 2.96 9.59
C LEU A 99 0.22 3.27 8.15
N VAL A 100 0.88 2.65 7.17
CA VAL A 100 0.56 2.86 5.75
C VAL A 100 0.16 1.53 5.12
N PHE A 101 -1.07 1.46 4.65
CA PHE A 101 -1.64 0.27 4.01
C PHE A 101 -1.81 0.49 2.51
N SER A 102 -1.75 -0.58 1.72
CA SER A 102 -2.08 -0.54 0.29
C SER A 102 -3.40 -1.22 0.00
N CYS A 103 -4.20 -0.66 -0.90
CA CYS A 103 -5.37 -1.33 -1.45
C CYS A 103 -5.66 -0.90 -2.89
N GLY A 104 -6.77 -1.36 -3.45
CA GLY A 104 -7.22 -0.98 -4.78
C GLY A 104 -8.16 0.24 -4.78
N TRP A 105 -8.30 0.89 -5.93
CA TRP A 105 -9.22 2.01 -6.14
C TRP A 105 -10.70 1.67 -5.91
N HIS A 106 -11.06 0.38 -5.93
CA HIS A 106 -12.44 -0.06 -5.68
C HIS A 106 -12.91 0.15 -4.23
N ILE A 107 -12.00 0.55 -3.33
CA ILE A 107 -12.31 0.81 -1.93
C ILE A 107 -12.40 2.32 -1.72
N SER A 108 -13.58 2.79 -1.33
CA SER A 108 -13.87 4.19 -1.02
C SER A 108 -14.00 4.37 0.50
N PRO A 109 -13.31 5.36 1.10
CA PRO A 109 -13.45 5.63 2.52
C PRO A 109 -14.79 6.31 2.89
N ASP A 110 -15.36 7.09 1.98
CA ASP A 110 -16.52 7.96 2.22
C ASP A 110 -17.65 7.81 1.18
N GLY A 111 -17.48 6.94 0.19
CA GLY A 111 -18.45 6.68 -0.86
C GLY A 111 -18.56 7.78 -1.93
N GLN A 112 -17.65 8.78 -1.93
CA GLN A 112 -17.69 9.90 -2.89
C GLN A 112 -16.92 9.62 -4.19
N ASP A 113 -16.27 8.45 -4.30
CA ASP A 113 -15.56 8.05 -5.51
C ASP A 113 -16.49 7.86 -6.70
N VAL A 114 -16.12 8.42 -7.85
CA VAL A 114 -16.85 8.27 -9.12
C VAL A 114 -16.09 7.32 -10.03
N TYR A 115 -16.61 6.12 -10.18
CA TYR A 115 -15.95 5.09 -10.99
C TYR A 115 -16.43 5.13 -12.43
N SER A 116 -15.50 5.08 -13.39
CA SER A 116 -15.82 4.86 -14.80
C SER A 116 -16.54 3.50 -14.98
N TRP A 117 -17.42 3.39 -16.00
CA TRP A 117 -18.12 2.15 -16.28
C TRP A 117 -17.15 0.98 -16.54
N ARG A 118 -15.97 1.26 -17.13
CA ARG A 118 -14.91 0.27 -17.40
C ARG A 118 -14.32 -0.29 -16.10
N LEU A 119 -14.05 0.57 -15.11
CA LEU A 119 -13.52 0.13 -13.82
C LEU A 119 -14.58 -0.68 -13.05
N ARG A 120 -15.84 -0.22 -13.05
CA ARG A 120 -16.95 -0.97 -12.43
C ARG A 120 -17.12 -2.35 -13.06
N TRP A 121 -17.01 -2.46 -14.38
CA TRP A 121 -17.10 -3.73 -15.09
C TRP A 121 -15.89 -4.63 -14.75
N LYS A 122 -14.65 -4.12 -14.78
CA LYS A 122 -13.43 -4.86 -14.37
C LYS A 122 -13.56 -5.43 -12.96
N VAL A 123 -13.96 -4.64 -11.97
CA VAL A 123 -14.12 -5.08 -10.58
C VAL A 123 -15.19 -6.15 -10.47
N ARG A 124 -16.32 -6.00 -11.19
CA ARG A 124 -17.41 -6.98 -11.17
C ARG A 124 -17.01 -8.33 -11.79
N VAL A 125 -16.30 -8.31 -12.92
CA VAL A 125 -15.84 -9.53 -13.60
C VAL A 125 -14.70 -10.20 -12.82
N LEU A 126 -13.68 -9.46 -12.39
CA LEU A 126 -12.57 -9.99 -11.61
C LEU A 126 -13.03 -10.50 -10.24
N GLY A 127 -13.92 -9.78 -9.56
CA GLY A 127 -14.49 -10.20 -8.29
C GLY A 127 -15.34 -11.47 -8.42
N GLY A 128 -16.18 -11.56 -9.45
CA GLY A 128 -17.00 -12.74 -9.70
C GLY A 128 -16.18 -13.96 -10.12
N PHE A 129 -15.26 -13.81 -11.06
CA PHE A 129 -14.40 -14.90 -11.52
C PHE A 129 -13.33 -15.28 -10.46
N GLY A 130 -12.78 -14.29 -9.74
CA GLY A 130 -11.82 -14.52 -8.67
C GLY A 130 -12.39 -15.31 -7.50
N LYS A 131 -13.67 -15.06 -7.13
CA LYS A 131 -14.40 -15.86 -6.14
C LYS A 131 -14.60 -17.29 -6.61
N LEU A 132 -14.91 -17.50 -7.91
CA LEU A 132 -15.13 -18.83 -8.47
C LEU A 132 -13.86 -19.69 -8.43
N VAL A 133 -12.68 -19.11 -8.66
CA VAL A 133 -11.38 -19.82 -8.63
C VAL A 133 -10.65 -19.69 -7.29
N ARG A 134 -11.26 -19.11 -6.27
CA ARG A 134 -10.65 -18.84 -4.94
C ARG A 134 -9.28 -18.12 -5.01
N ALA A 135 -9.03 -17.37 -6.07
CA ALA A 135 -7.75 -16.69 -6.29
C ALA A 135 -7.69 -15.30 -5.67
N VAL A 136 -8.85 -14.62 -5.55
CA VAL A 136 -8.95 -13.22 -5.09
C VAL A 136 -10.18 -13.07 -4.19
N ASP A 137 -10.01 -12.53 -3.00
CA ASP A 137 -11.08 -12.14 -2.08
C ASP A 137 -11.07 -10.62 -1.90
N LEU A 138 -11.83 -9.92 -2.75
CA LEU A 138 -11.96 -8.45 -2.67
C LEU A 138 -12.77 -8.02 -1.45
N ASP A 139 -13.71 -8.84 -0.98
CA ASP A 139 -14.54 -8.51 0.18
C ASP A 139 -13.69 -8.51 1.46
N ASP A 140 -12.71 -9.41 1.58
CA ASP A 140 -11.76 -9.42 2.68
C ASP A 140 -10.89 -8.15 2.70
N GLN A 141 -10.45 -7.66 1.53
CA GLN A 141 -9.70 -6.41 1.46
C GLN A 141 -10.57 -5.20 1.83
N VAL A 142 -11.86 -5.19 1.45
CA VAL A 142 -12.84 -4.16 1.84
C VAL A 142 -13.02 -4.15 3.35
N GLU A 143 -13.22 -5.32 3.98
CA GLU A 143 -13.37 -5.43 5.44
C GLU A 143 -12.09 -5.00 6.17
N ALA A 144 -10.91 -5.39 5.67
CA ALA A 144 -9.63 -4.94 6.21
C ALA A 144 -9.54 -3.40 6.22
N CYS A 145 -9.84 -2.75 5.10
CA CYS A 145 -9.80 -1.28 4.99
C CYS A 145 -10.87 -0.62 5.87
N ARG A 146 -12.07 -1.21 5.99
CA ARG A 146 -13.12 -0.70 6.89
C ARG A 146 -12.62 -0.62 8.33
N ARG A 147 -11.90 -1.63 8.81
CA ARG A 147 -11.29 -1.63 10.16
C ARG A 147 -10.21 -0.55 10.30
N VAL A 148 -9.38 -0.38 9.28
CA VAL A 148 -8.36 0.67 9.25
C VAL A 148 -9.03 2.05 9.35
N PHE A 149 -10.05 2.32 8.53
CA PHE A 149 -10.77 3.61 8.52
C PHE A 149 -11.50 3.92 9.85
N ALA A 150 -11.93 2.88 10.56
CA ALA A 150 -12.59 3.01 11.86
C ALA A 150 -11.64 3.15 13.05
N SER A 151 -10.32 3.03 12.83
CA SER A 151 -9.33 3.08 13.91
C SER A 151 -8.84 4.50 14.19
N ASP A 152 -8.44 4.76 15.44
CA ASP A 152 -7.83 6.04 15.87
C ASP A 152 -6.30 6.07 15.64
N THR A 153 -5.74 5.06 14.96
CA THR A 153 -4.30 5.00 14.66
C THR A 153 -3.91 6.04 13.61
N ARG A 154 -2.63 6.37 13.52
CA ARG A 154 -2.12 7.32 12.49
C ARG A 154 -2.01 6.64 11.12
N TRP A 155 -3.13 6.21 10.57
CA TRP A 155 -3.20 5.45 9.32
C TRP A 155 -3.19 6.32 8.06
N THR A 156 -2.68 5.73 6.97
CA THR A 156 -2.90 6.15 5.58
C THR A 156 -3.20 4.89 4.76
N VAL A 157 -4.17 4.94 3.86
CA VAL A 157 -4.46 3.84 2.92
C VAL A 157 -4.19 4.29 1.50
N VAL A 158 -3.05 3.89 0.93
CA VAL A 158 -2.69 4.24 -0.45
C VAL A 158 -3.45 3.35 -1.43
N ARG A 159 -4.24 3.97 -2.29
CA ARG A 159 -5.12 3.29 -3.23
C ARG A 159 -4.54 3.33 -4.65
N GLY A 160 -4.30 2.17 -5.24
CA GLY A 160 -3.82 2.04 -6.60
C GLY A 160 -4.82 1.41 -7.53
N SER A 161 -4.64 1.65 -8.83
CA SER A 161 -5.38 0.98 -9.88
C SER A 161 -4.49 -0.02 -10.63
N ASP A 162 -4.26 0.17 -11.92
CA ASP A 162 -3.41 -0.71 -12.71
C ASP A 162 -1.92 -0.46 -12.37
N LEU A 163 -1.24 -1.52 -11.89
CA LEU A 163 0.18 -1.46 -11.56
C LEU A 163 1.00 -2.12 -12.65
N GLU A 164 1.95 -1.40 -13.22
CA GLU A 164 2.89 -1.91 -14.20
C GLU A 164 4.32 -2.00 -13.65
N GLU A 165 5.13 -2.84 -14.29
CA GLU A 165 6.57 -2.94 -14.01
C GLU A 165 7.32 -1.88 -14.84
N GLY A 166 8.53 -1.54 -14.44
CA GLY A 166 9.44 -0.63 -15.14
C GLY A 166 10.21 0.25 -14.18
N ASP A 167 11.07 1.10 -14.75
CA ASP A 167 11.87 2.04 -13.98
C ASP A 167 11.00 3.12 -13.33
N SER A 168 11.49 3.67 -12.22
CA SER A 168 10.80 4.74 -11.51
C SER A 168 10.65 5.98 -12.39
N GLN A 169 9.48 6.57 -12.33
CA GLN A 169 9.15 7.85 -12.97
C GLN A 169 9.13 9.00 -11.95
N GLY A 170 9.26 8.69 -10.68
CA GLY A 170 9.20 9.64 -9.57
C GLY A 170 7.96 9.47 -8.70
N LEU A 171 7.78 10.40 -7.76
CA LEU A 171 6.67 10.35 -6.82
C LEU A 171 5.32 10.51 -7.56
N PRO A 172 4.38 9.57 -7.38
CA PRO A 172 3.04 9.67 -7.96
C PRO A 172 2.30 10.94 -7.52
N VAL A 173 1.43 11.43 -8.40
CA VAL A 173 0.42 12.42 -8.04
C VAL A 173 -0.79 11.70 -7.45
N TRP A 174 -1.60 12.42 -6.66
CA TRP A 174 -2.72 11.82 -5.98
C TRP A 174 -3.93 12.75 -5.88
N SER A 175 -5.10 12.15 -5.68
CA SER A 175 -6.30 12.86 -5.29
C SER A 175 -7.04 12.10 -4.20
N ARG A 176 -7.90 12.80 -3.47
CA ARG A 176 -8.75 12.22 -2.42
C ARG A 176 -9.79 11.26 -3.00
N HIS A 177 -10.36 11.57 -4.17
CA HIS A 177 -11.45 10.80 -4.76
C HIS A 177 -11.08 10.28 -6.15
N VAL A 178 -11.41 9.02 -6.40
CA VAL A 178 -11.38 8.45 -7.75
C VAL A 178 -12.46 9.15 -8.59
N GLY A 179 -12.13 9.48 -9.84
CA GLY A 179 -12.98 10.31 -10.72
C GLY A 179 -12.45 11.71 -10.89
N ASP A 180 -11.51 12.16 -10.06
CA ASP A 180 -10.73 13.37 -10.29
C ASP A 180 -9.98 13.28 -11.63
N PRO A 181 -9.97 14.34 -12.46
CA PRO A 181 -9.26 14.36 -13.75
C PRO A 181 -7.78 13.98 -13.66
N VAL A 182 -7.07 14.29 -12.57
CA VAL A 182 -5.68 13.91 -12.37
C VAL A 182 -5.46 12.39 -12.40
N LEU A 183 -6.48 11.62 -12.03
CA LEU A 183 -6.45 10.17 -11.99
C LEU A 183 -6.92 9.49 -13.29
N ALA A 184 -7.22 10.24 -14.35
CA ALA A 184 -7.79 9.71 -15.59
C ALA A 184 -6.91 8.65 -16.28
N SER A 185 -5.59 8.72 -16.14
CA SER A 185 -4.65 7.76 -16.76
C SER A 185 -4.61 6.38 -16.11
N ASN A 186 -5.04 6.23 -14.86
CA ASN A 186 -5.27 4.94 -14.19
C ASN A 186 -4.07 3.98 -14.14
N ILE A 187 -2.84 4.44 -14.28
CA ILE A 187 -1.63 3.59 -14.31
C ILE A 187 -0.58 4.15 -13.36
N THR A 188 0.05 3.26 -12.60
CA THR A 188 1.18 3.60 -11.71
C THR A 188 2.27 2.55 -11.82
N ARG A 189 3.54 2.95 -11.90
CA ARG A 189 4.66 2.02 -11.76
C ARG A 189 4.64 1.43 -10.35
N ARG A 190 4.85 0.12 -10.23
CA ARG A 190 4.86 -0.56 -8.92
C ARG A 190 5.96 -0.03 -8.01
N VAL A 191 7.11 0.32 -8.58
CA VAL A 191 8.22 0.94 -7.85
C VAL A 191 7.81 2.30 -7.29
N ASP A 192 7.04 3.10 -8.04
CA ASP A 192 6.59 4.42 -7.62
C ASP A 192 5.43 4.35 -6.62
N PHE A 193 4.57 3.33 -6.74
CA PHE A 193 3.58 3.05 -5.69
C PHE A 193 4.27 2.80 -4.34
N ALA A 194 5.33 1.97 -4.34
CA ALA A 194 6.11 1.73 -3.14
C ALA A 194 6.81 2.99 -2.64
N LEU A 195 7.34 3.81 -3.56
CA LEU A 195 7.96 5.11 -3.23
C LEU A 195 6.96 6.03 -2.51
N PHE A 196 5.72 6.12 -3.00
CA PHE A 196 4.67 6.91 -2.36
C PHE A 196 4.32 6.38 -0.97
N MET A 197 4.20 5.06 -0.80
CA MET A 197 3.92 4.46 0.51
C MET A 197 5.02 4.78 1.53
N VAL A 198 6.29 4.70 1.11
CA VAL A 198 7.42 5.01 2.00
C VAL A 198 7.47 6.52 2.30
N ALA A 199 7.18 7.38 1.30
CA ALA A 199 7.09 8.83 1.52
C ALA A 199 5.96 9.22 2.49
N ALA A 200 4.84 8.49 2.45
CA ALA A 200 3.71 8.72 3.34
C ALA A 200 4.03 8.51 4.83
N LEU A 201 5.11 7.80 5.16
CA LEU A 201 5.54 7.64 6.56
C LEU A 201 5.94 8.98 7.23
N GLU A 202 6.42 9.93 6.44
CA GLU A 202 6.90 11.24 6.92
C GLU A 202 5.95 12.39 6.56
N ASN A 203 4.85 12.11 5.87
CA ASN A 203 3.86 13.12 5.50
C ASN A 203 2.64 13.07 6.42
N ASP A 204 2.56 13.99 7.37
CA ASP A 204 1.47 14.07 8.33
C ASP A 204 0.13 14.53 7.71
N GLU A 205 0.15 15.20 6.55
CA GLU A 205 -1.08 15.57 5.81
C GLU A 205 -1.85 14.35 5.31
N LEU A 206 -1.17 13.21 5.20
CA LEU A 206 -1.78 11.94 4.78
C LEU A 206 -2.34 11.13 5.96
N ILE A 207 -2.24 11.61 7.20
CA ILE A 207 -2.88 10.94 8.35
C ILE A 207 -4.40 10.98 8.17
N HIS A 208 -5.03 9.83 8.36
CA HIS A 208 -6.46 9.61 8.15
C HIS A 208 -6.92 9.93 6.71
N GLN A 209 -6.01 9.79 5.74
CA GLN A 209 -6.31 9.95 4.32
C GLN A 209 -6.19 8.62 3.57
N ALA A 210 -7.01 8.51 2.50
CA ALA A 210 -6.94 7.37 1.58
C ALA A 210 -6.64 7.86 0.14
N PRO A 211 -5.42 8.38 -0.12
CA PRO A 211 -5.05 8.93 -1.42
C PRO A 211 -5.16 7.87 -2.53
N ALA A 212 -5.89 8.20 -3.60
CA ALA A 212 -5.83 7.47 -4.86
C ALA A 212 -4.69 8.05 -5.70
N ILE A 213 -3.78 7.21 -6.19
CA ILE A 213 -2.55 7.66 -6.85
C ILE A 213 -2.48 7.23 -8.32
N VAL A 214 -1.76 8.02 -9.12
CA VAL A 214 -1.42 7.74 -10.51
C VAL A 214 0.02 8.18 -10.79
N GLY A 215 0.68 7.53 -11.76
CA GLY A 215 2.06 7.88 -12.13
C GLY A 215 2.19 9.34 -12.57
N CYS A 216 3.19 10.04 -12.06
CA CYS A 216 3.42 11.48 -12.34
C CYS A 216 3.74 11.77 -13.81
N ARG A 217 4.23 10.79 -14.58
CA ARG A 217 4.53 10.94 -16.03
C ARG A 217 3.43 10.39 -16.94
N THR A 218 2.30 10.02 -16.40
CA THR A 218 1.12 9.70 -17.20
C THR A 218 0.53 10.98 -17.82
N PRO A 219 -0.27 10.89 -18.92
CA PRO A 219 -0.89 12.08 -19.51
C PRO A 219 -1.64 12.95 -18.52
N SER A 220 -2.43 12.35 -17.61
CA SER A 220 -3.17 13.13 -16.60
C SER A 220 -2.25 13.69 -15.50
N GLY A 221 -1.21 12.97 -15.11
CA GLY A 221 -0.22 13.45 -14.14
C GLY A 221 0.59 14.65 -14.68
N LEU A 222 0.98 14.60 -15.95
CA LEU A 222 1.68 15.72 -16.62
C LEU A 222 0.78 16.94 -16.78
N ALA A 223 -0.49 16.76 -17.14
CA ALA A 223 -1.46 17.86 -17.21
C ALA A 223 -1.60 18.55 -15.84
N HIS A 224 -1.74 17.78 -14.78
CA HIS A 224 -1.82 18.32 -13.41
C HIS A 224 -0.56 19.12 -13.01
N ALA A 225 0.63 18.62 -13.36
CA ALA A 225 1.88 19.33 -13.07
C ALA A 225 2.01 20.65 -13.83
N ALA A 226 1.47 20.73 -15.05
CA ALA A 226 1.44 21.95 -15.85
C ALA A 226 0.49 23.02 -15.24
N ASP A 227 -0.65 22.58 -14.70
CA ASP A 227 -1.64 23.45 -14.06
C ASP A 227 -1.16 23.97 -12.69
N ALA A 228 -0.35 23.20 -11.98
CA ALA A 228 0.19 23.57 -10.67
C ALA A 228 1.32 24.63 -10.72
N GLY A 229 1.83 24.96 -11.91
CA GLY A 229 2.95 25.89 -12.10
C GLY A 229 4.30 25.34 -11.57
N PRO A 230 5.42 26.02 -11.85
CA PRO A 230 6.71 25.62 -11.28
C PRO A 230 6.67 25.79 -9.75
N PRO A 231 7.29 24.86 -8.97
CA PRO A 231 7.37 25.01 -7.51
C PRO A 231 8.01 26.35 -7.19
N ALA A 232 7.37 27.12 -6.29
CA ALA A 232 7.94 28.36 -5.80
C ALA A 232 9.33 28.05 -5.23
N GLY A 233 10.37 28.58 -5.89
CA GLY A 233 11.76 28.35 -5.51
C GLY A 233 12.01 28.83 -4.08
N HIS A 234 12.57 27.95 -3.27
CA HIS A 234 13.20 28.27 -1.99
C HIS A 234 14.71 28.25 -2.17
#